data_bba39fe0b5e75ccf821e6eb497288c0e
#
_entry.id   bba39fe0b5e75ccf821e6eb497288c0e
#
_cell.length_a   1.000
_cell.length_b   1.000
_cell.length_c   1.000
_cell.angle_alpha   90.00
_cell.angle_beta   90.00
_cell.angle_gamma   90.00
#
_symmetry.space_group_name_H-M   'P 1'
#
loop_
_entity.id
_entity.type
_entity.pdbx_description
1 polymer ?
#
loop_
_entity_poly.entity_id
_entity_poly.type
_entity_poly.pdbx_seq_one_letter_code
_entity_poly.pdbx_strand_id
1 'polypeptide(L)'
;PGRIRANVSDTAVSLLTQTRYPSDGAISIAVNPEKEIEFDLSLRIPSFVETVQILVNGEVQKLPEKAAGTFVHLKRVWKAGDQITISMKWSLRLVTGMENPEDPASSKQVAVLYGALALARDKRLGEEGTPVDLKEDTFTAQKVSISLPNQCAFRIQTNQSEFFMIDYASAGKTWRRDSEMEVWM
;
A
#
# COMPACT_ATOMS: atom_id res chain seq x y z
N PRO A 1 4.64 -6.87 10.28
CA PRO A 1 4.98 -6.68 11.70
C PRO A 1 6.50 -6.76 11.89
N GLY A 2 7.02 -5.99 12.84
CA GLY A 2 8.45 -5.93 13.12
C GLY A 2 8.75 -5.30 14.47
N ARG A 3 9.99 -5.52 14.92
CA ARG A 3 10.52 -4.85 16.11
C ARG A 3 11.79 -4.08 15.74
N ILE A 4 11.84 -2.84 16.16
CA ILE A 4 13.00 -1.97 16.03
C ILE A 4 13.53 -1.71 17.44
N ARG A 5 14.85 -1.70 17.61
CA ARG A 5 15.52 -1.26 18.83
C ARG A 5 16.55 -0.20 18.47
N ALA A 6 16.57 0.88 19.21
CA ALA A 6 17.49 1.98 19.03
C ALA A 6 17.81 2.63 20.37
N ASN A 7 18.92 3.33 20.46
CA ASN A 7 19.21 4.18 21.61
C ASN A 7 18.87 5.63 21.24
N VAL A 8 18.15 6.28 22.12
CA VAL A 8 17.90 7.73 22.09
C VAL A 8 18.64 8.31 23.29
N SER A 9 19.71 9.06 23.01
CA SER A 9 20.68 9.44 24.03
C SER A 9 21.20 8.21 24.77
N ASP A 10 20.98 8.11 26.08
CA ASP A 10 21.39 7.01 26.95
C ASP A 10 20.28 5.99 27.27
N THR A 11 19.15 6.06 26.56
CA THR A 11 17.96 5.25 26.81
C THR A 11 17.67 4.32 25.65
N ALA A 12 17.58 3.03 25.92
CA ALA A 12 17.12 2.09 24.91
C ALA A 12 15.60 2.24 24.67
N VAL A 13 15.21 2.26 23.42
CA VAL A 13 13.82 2.37 22.97
C VAL A 13 13.51 1.19 22.05
N SER A 14 12.41 0.49 22.29
CA SER A 14 11.90 -0.50 21.35
C SER A 14 10.55 -0.08 20.78
N LEU A 15 10.40 -0.28 19.47
CA LEU A 15 9.13 -0.10 18.75
C LEU A 15 8.66 -1.47 18.27
N LEU A 16 7.42 -1.81 18.57
CA LEU A 16 6.78 -3.02 18.08
C LEU A 16 5.67 -2.62 17.10
N THR A 17 5.85 -2.95 15.83
CA THR A 17 4.89 -2.61 14.76
C THR A 17 4.05 -3.82 14.39
N GLN A 18 2.74 -3.63 14.34
CA GLN A 18 1.76 -4.58 13.83
C GLN A 18 1.03 -3.96 12.63
N THR A 19 1.07 -4.62 11.49
CA THR A 19 0.49 -4.12 10.25
C THR A 19 0.37 -5.20 9.20
N ARG A 20 -0.54 -5.01 8.26
CA ARG A 20 -0.61 -5.71 6.96
C ARG A 20 -0.24 -4.77 5.80
N TYR A 21 0.34 -3.61 6.09
CA TYR A 21 0.86 -2.73 5.04
C TYR A 21 1.82 -3.53 4.12
N PRO A 22 1.72 -3.39 2.80
CA PRO A 22 0.92 -2.44 2.03
C PRO A 22 -0.47 -2.95 1.58
N SER A 23 -0.94 -4.10 2.08
CA SER A 23 -2.28 -4.65 1.73
C SER A 23 -3.42 -3.78 2.27
N ASP A 24 -3.20 -3.12 3.39
CA ASP A 24 -4.10 -2.11 3.96
C ASP A 24 -3.30 -1.04 4.71
N GLY A 25 -3.99 0.04 5.10
CA GLY A 25 -3.38 1.20 5.74
C GLY A 25 -3.44 1.21 7.26
N ALA A 26 -3.79 0.10 7.91
CA ALA A 26 -3.84 0.01 9.36
C ALA A 26 -2.46 -0.36 9.93
N ILE A 27 -1.92 0.49 10.79
CA ILE A 27 -0.63 0.28 11.46
C ILE A 27 -0.80 0.60 12.94
N SER A 28 -0.32 -0.30 13.79
CA SER A 28 -0.19 -0.07 15.23
C SER A 28 1.27 -0.16 15.63
N ILE A 29 1.73 0.80 16.45
CA ILE A 29 3.10 0.85 16.95
C ILE A 29 3.06 1.02 18.46
N ALA A 30 3.58 0.03 19.20
CA ALA A 30 3.85 0.18 20.62
C ALA A 30 5.25 0.78 20.84
N VAL A 31 5.32 1.88 21.60
CA VAL A 31 6.57 2.59 21.93
C VAL A 31 6.96 2.23 23.34
N ASN A 32 8.14 1.64 23.52
CA ASN A 32 8.61 1.15 24.80
C ASN A 32 10.05 1.63 25.08
N PRO A 33 10.23 2.83 25.62
CA PRO A 33 11.50 3.27 26.18
C PRO A 33 11.75 2.61 27.54
N GLU A 34 13.00 2.36 27.91
CA GLU A 34 13.37 1.82 29.24
C GLU A 34 13.06 2.79 30.39
N LYS A 35 13.12 4.10 30.10
CA LYS A 35 12.70 5.18 31.00
C LYS A 35 11.97 6.25 30.19
N GLU A 36 11.12 7.03 30.83
CA GLU A 36 10.46 8.17 30.18
C GLU A 36 11.50 9.10 29.57
N ILE A 37 11.33 9.43 28.28
CA ILE A 37 12.26 10.27 27.54
C ILE A 37 11.56 11.06 26.44
N GLU A 38 11.94 12.32 26.27
CA GLU A 38 11.46 13.13 25.16
C GLU A 38 12.25 12.84 23.90
N PHE A 39 11.54 12.51 22.81
CA PHE A 39 12.13 12.46 21.48
C PHE A 39 11.08 12.71 20.40
N ASP A 40 11.57 13.00 19.18
CA ASP A 40 10.76 13.15 17.99
C ASP A 40 10.72 11.82 17.23
N LEU A 41 9.52 11.23 17.12
CA LEU A 41 9.29 10.05 16.33
C LEU A 41 8.66 10.48 14.99
N SER A 42 9.40 10.30 13.90
CA SER A 42 8.99 10.72 12.57
C SER A 42 8.35 9.57 11.80
N LEU A 43 7.11 9.77 11.36
CA LEU A 43 6.32 8.80 10.60
C LEU A 43 6.24 9.23 9.13
N ARG A 44 6.72 8.38 8.22
CA ARG A 44 6.62 8.65 6.78
C ARG A 44 5.21 8.36 6.28
N ILE A 45 4.57 9.34 5.68
CA ILE A 45 3.28 9.16 5.00
C ILE A 45 3.54 9.08 3.49
N PRO A 46 3.21 7.97 2.83
CA PRO A 46 3.43 7.83 1.39
C PRO A 46 2.64 8.85 0.57
N SER A 47 3.17 9.20 -0.61
CA SER A 47 2.55 10.23 -1.47
C SER A 47 1.21 9.82 -2.09
N PHE A 48 0.96 8.52 -2.20
CA PHE A 48 -0.29 7.98 -2.74
C PHE A 48 -1.44 7.94 -1.72
N VAL A 49 -1.19 8.31 -0.47
CA VAL A 49 -2.23 8.32 0.58
C VAL A 49 -3.15 9.52 0.39
N GLU A 50 -4.44 9.26 0.30
CA GLU A 50 -5.48 10.27 0.15
C GLU A 50 -5.91 10.85 1.48
N THR A 51 -6.09 9.97 2.47
CA THR A 51 -6.44 10.38 3.83
C THR A 51 -5.60 9.63 4.84
N VAL A 52 -5.18 10.34 5.90
CA VAL A 52 -4.45 9.75 7.01
C VAL A 52 -4.98 10.30 8.33
N GLN A 53 -5.10 9.41 9.31
CA GLN A 53 -5.38 9.74 10.70
C GLN A 53 -4.32 9.07 11.58
N ILE A 54 -3.81 9.80 12.55
CA ILE A 54 -2.84 9.31 13.55
C ILE A 54 -3.43 9.57 14.92
N LEU A 55 -3.43 8.53 15.76
CA LEU A 55 -3.79 8.65 17.16
C LEU A 55 -2.59 8.25 18.02
N VAL A 56 -2.41 8.93 19.13
CA VAL A 56 -1.47 8.54 20.20
C VAL A 56 -2.28 8.31 21.47
N ASN A 57 -2.27 7.11 21.99
CA ASN A 57 -3.07 6.69 23.15
C ASN A 57 -4.57 6.98 22.99
N GLY A 58 -5.09 6.86 21.76
CA GLY A 58 -6.49 7.14 21.42
C GLY A 58 -6.79 8.61 21.12
N GLU A 59 -5.86 9.53 21.32
CA GLU A 59 -6.03 10.96 21.02
C GLU A 59 -5.58 11.27 19.59
N VAL A 60 -6.47 11.92 18.81
CA VAL A 60 -6.19 12.33 17.43
C VAL A 60 -5.10 13.40 17.41
N GLN A 61 -4.08 13.18 16.59
CA GLN A 61 -2.99 14.12 16.40
C GLN A 61 -3.30 15.12 15.29
N LYS A 62 -2.89 16.38 15.50
CA LYS A 62 -2.98 17.40 14.46
C LYS A 62 -1.91 17.12 13.40
N LEU A 63 -2.33 17.00 12.16
CA LEU A 63 -1.46 16.76 11.03
C LEU A 63 -1.24 18.05 10.22
N PRO A 64 -0.12 18.15 9.47
CA PRO A 64 0.05 19.21 8.50
C PRO A 64 -1.05 19.11 7.43
N GLU A 65 -1.42 20.23 6.83
CA GLU A 65 -2.45 20.31 5.79
C GLU A 65 -2.18 19.34 4.63
N LYS A 66 -0.92 19.17 4.26
CA LYS A 66 -0.46 18.18 3.28
C LYS A 66 0.47 17.16 3.93
N ALA A 67 -0.09 16.15 4.57
CA ALA A 67 0.68 15.08 5.20
C ALA A 67 1.23 14.06 4.19
N ALA A 68 0.48 13.76 3.12
CA ALA A 68 0.90 12.83 2.08
C ALA A 68 2.21 13.26 1.40
N GLY A 69 3.14 12.33 1.26
CA GLY A 69 4.46 12.57 0.70
C GLY A 69 5.48 13.17 1.68
N THR A 70 5.13 13.35 2.97
CA THR A 70 5.98 13.99 3.97
C THR A 70 6.22 13.11 5.19
N PHE A 71 6.94 13.64 6.18
CA PHE A 71 7.04 13.06 7.51
C PHE A 71 6.12 13.82 8.48
N VAL A 72 5.42 13.07 9.31
CA VAL A 72 4.69 13.60 10.47
C VAL A 72 5.56 13.40 11.70
N HIS A 73 5.81 14.46 12.43
CA HIS A 73 6.66 14.52 13.60
C HIS A 73 5.83 14.45 14.87
N LEU A 74 6.13 13.47 15.73
CA LEU A 74 5.49 13.28 17.02
C LEU A 74 6.52 13.55 18.13
N LYS A 75 6.74 14.83 18.44
CA LYS A 75 7.66 15.23 19.51
C LYS A 75 6.92 15.28 20.85
N ARG A 76 7.27 14.40 21.77
CA ARG A 76 6.69 14.30 23.11
C ARG A 76 7.54 13.49 24.05
N VAL A 77 7.22 13.51 25.35
CA VAL A 77 7.74 12.54 26.30
C VAL A 77 7.02 11.22 26.08
N TRP A 78 7.78 10.19 25.75
CA TRP A 78 7.29 8.83 25.54
C TRP A 78 7.47 7.98 26.79
N LYS A 79 6.46 7.12 27.04
CA LYS A 79 6.43 6.17 28.14
C LYS A 79 6.31 4.75 27.63
N ALA A 80 6.77 3.78 28.41
CA ALA A 80 6.58 2.38 28.05
C ALA A 80 5.07 2.05 27.93
N GLY A 81 4.70 1.43 26.82
CA GLY A 81 3.32 1.08 26.51
C GLY A 81 2.54 2.14 25.73
N ASP A 82 3.11 3.31 25.44
CA ASP A 82 2.47 4.28 24.55
C ASP A 82 2.14 3.65 23.19
N GLN A 83 0.95 3.94 22.66
CA GLN A 83 0.43 3.36 21.43
C GLN A 83 0.21 4.42 20.36
N ILE A 84 0.72 4.17 19.16
CA ILE A 84 0.41 4.94 17.97
C ILE A 84 -0.47 4.08 17.08
N THR A 85 -1.60 4.61 16.65
CA THR A 85 -2.46 4.00 15.64
C THR A 85 -2.50 4.90 14.42
N ILE A 86 -2.20 4.32 13.25
CA ILE A 86 -2.23 5.02 11.96
C ILE A 86 -3.29 4.34 11.10
N SER A 87 -4.16 5.14 10.51
CA SER A 87 -5.13 4.71 9.50
C SER A 87 -4.94 5.52 8.24
N MET A 88 -4.53 4.86 7.17
CA MET A 88 -4.33 5.46 5.85
C MET A 88 -5.33 4.88 4.87
N LYS A 89 -5.83 5.70 3.94
CA LYS A 89 -6.68 5.26 2.82
C LYS A 89 -6.10 5.72 1.51
N TRP A 90 -6.26 4.89 0.51
CA TRP A 90 -5.91 5.15 -0.88
C TRP A 90 -6.81 4.32 -1.81
N SER A 91 -6.93 4.74 -3.04
CA SER A 91 -7.65 4.05 -4.10
C SER A 91 -6.70 3.42 -5.12
N LEU A 92 -7.27 2.77 -6.10
CA LEU A 92 -6.55 2.35 -7.29
C LEU A 92 -6.19 3.59 -8.12
N ARG A 93 -5.03 3.54 -8.76
CA ARG A 93 -4.60 4.56 -9.71
C ARG A 93 -4.02 3.90 -10.96
N LEU A 94 -4.23 4.54 -12.09
CA LEU A 94 -3.61 4.15 -13.34
C LEU A 94 -2.25 4.83 -13.49
N VAL A 95 -1.31 4.12 -14.08
CA VAL A 95 -0.01 4.66 -14.49
C VAL A 95 0.18 4.32 -15.96
N THR A 96 0.30 5.35 -16.78
CA THR A 96 0.58 5.20 -18.21
C THR A 96 2.05 4.84 -18.44
N GLY A 97 2.31 3.98 -19.39
CA GLY A 97 3.66 3.63 -19.82
C GLY A 97 4.40 4.87 -20.35
N MET A 98 5.72 4.86 -20.22
CA MET A 98 6.56 5.93 -20.75
C MET A 98 6.74 5.77 -22.25
N GLU A 99 6.93 6.90 -22.95
CA GLU A 99 7.31 6.87 -24.35
C GLU A 99 8.65 6.13 -24.51
N ASN A 100 8.64 5.12 -25.37
CA ASN A 100 9.84 4.40 -25.76
C ASN A 100 9.96 4.46 -27.28
N PRO A 101 11.03 5.07 -27.85
CA PRO A 101 11.21 5.14 -29.30
C PRO A 101 11.29 3.77 -29.99
N GLU A 102 11.75 2.74 -29.26
CA GLU A 102 11.85 1.36 -29.76
C GLU A 102 10.51 0.59 -29.66
N ASP A 103 9.62 1.05 -28.80
CA ASP A 103 8.28 0.49 -28.62
C ASP A 103 7.26 1.62 -28.41
N PRO A 104 6.76 2.26 -29.50
CA PRO A 104 5.79 3.34 -29.40
C PRO A 104 4.44 2.91 -28.80
N ALA A 105 4.14 1.62 -28.76
CA ALA A 105 2.91 1.11 -28.16
C ALA A 105 2.95 1.19 -26.63
N SER A 106 4.14 1.20 -26.01
CA SER A 106 4.31 1.25 -24.55
C SER A 106 3.63 2.47 -23.91
N SER A 107 3.61 3.62 -24.58
CA SER A 107 2.95 4.84 -24.09
C SER A 107 1.41 4.75 -24.04
N LYS A 108 0.83 3.75 -24.68
CA LYS A 108 -0.63 3.49 -24.67
C LYS A 108 -1.02 2.46 -23.61
N GLN A 109 -0.05 1.75 -23.06
CA GLN A 109 -0.30 0.76 -22.02
C GLN A 109 -0.49 1.43 -20.66
N VAL A 110 -1.31 0.82 -19.83
CA VAL A 110 -1.56 1.27 -18.46
C VAL A 110 -1.31 0.15 -17.47
N ALA A 111 -0.77 0.50 -16.32
CA ALA A 111 -0.68 -0.39 -15.16
C ALA A 111 -1.60 0.11 -14.04
N VAL A 112 -2.16 -0.82 -13.28
CA VAL A 112 -3.00 -0.52 -12.12
C VAL A 112 -2.18 -0.65 -10.85
N LEU A 113 -2.20 0.37 -10.01
CA LEU A 113 -1.52 0.37 -8.72
C LEU A 113 -2.53 0.53 -7.58
N TYR A 114 -2.36 -0.23 -6.53
CA TYR A 114 -3.04 -0.07 -5.25
C TYR A 114 -2.04 0.34 -4.18
N GLY A 115 -1.97 1.64 -3.91
CA GLY A 115 -0.92 2.19 -3.06
C GLY A 115 0.48 1.90 -3.62
N ALA A 116 1.26 1.10 -2.88
CA ALA A 116 2.60 0.66 -3.29
C ALA A 116 2.61 -0.66 -4.08
N LEU A 117 1.46 -1.32 -4.23
CA LEU A 117 1.35 -2.60 -4.93
C LEU A 117 0.98 -2.38 -6.38
N ALA A 118 1.78 -2.91 -7.31
CA ALA A 118 1.36 -3.12 -8.68
C ALA A 118 0.39 -4.32 -8.71
N LEU A 119 -0.65 -4.22 -9.53
CA LEU A 119 -1.60 -5.30 -9.74
C LEU A 119 -1.33 -5.95 -11.09
N ALA A 120 -1.65 -7.24 -11.18
CA ALA A 120 -1.52 -8.02 -12.40
C ALA A 120 -2.78 -8.86 -12.62
N ARG A 121 -3.12 -9.08 -13.88
CA ARG A 121 -4.03 -10.15 -14.29
C ARG A 121 -3.27 -11.46 -14.21
N ASP A 122 -3.92 -12.50 -13.74
CA ASP A 122 -3.32 -13.83 -13.61
C ASP A 122 -4.23 -14.82 -14.32
N LYS A 123 -3.68 -15.61 -15.22
CA LYS A 123 -4.40 -16.60 -16.04
C LYS A 123 -5.25 -17.54 -15.21
N ARG A 124 -4.82 -17.87 -14.01
CA ARG A 124 -5.57 -18.73 -13.10
C ARG A 124 -6.90 -18.12 -12.61
N LEU A 125 -7.09 -16.81 -12.81
CA LEU A 125 -8.29 -16.08 -12.38
C LEU A 125 -9.24 -15.76 -13.54
N GLY A 126 -8.94 -16.20 -14.74
CA GLY A 126 -9.78 -15.97 -15.92
C GLY A 126 -8.98 -15.62 -17.17
N GLU A 127 -9.67 -15.12 -18.16
CA GLU A 127 -9.10 -14.82 -19.48
C GLU A 127 -7.99 -13.76 -19.41
N GLU A 128 -6.82 -14.16 -19.84
CA GLU A 128 -5.70 -13.27 -20.13
C GLU A 128 -5.70 -12.92 -21.63
N GLY A 129 -4.94 -11.88 -21.98
CA GLY A 129 -4.69 -11.53 -23.38
C GLY A 129 -5.87 -10.89 -24.12
N THR A 130 -7.03 -10.71 -23.47
CA THR A 130 -8.06 -9.85 -24.02
C THR A 130 -7.64 -8.40 -23.76
N PRO A 131 -7.43 -7.59 -24.81
CA PRO A 131 -7.11 -6.18 -24.64
C PRO A 131 -8.18 -5.49 -23.77
N VAL A 132 -7.75 -4.77 -22.75
CA VAL A 132 -8.66 -4.01 -21.90
C VAL A 132 -8.28 -2.54 -21.98
N ASP A 133 -9.19 -1.72 -22.46
CA ASP A 133 -9.02 -0.26 -22.45
C ASP A 133 -9.43 0.30 -21.08
N LEU A 134 -8.45 0.52 -20.22
CA LEU A 134 -8.65 1.15 -18.92
C LEU A 134 -8.32 2.63 -18.99
N LYS A 135 -9.33 3.45 -18.69
CA LYS A 135 -9.18 4.90 -18.50
C LYS A 135 -9.72 5.28 -17.14
N GLU A 136 -9.20 6.35 -16.59
CA GLU A 136 -9.76 6.93 -15.37
C GLU A 136 -11.27 7.16 -15.56
N ASP A 137 -12.06 6.87 -14.52
CA ASP A 137 -13.53 6.97 -14.49
C ASP A 137 -14.31 6.01 -15.42
N THR A 138 -13.65 5.08 -16.13
CA THR A 138 -14.32 4.11 -17.00
C THR A 138 -14.51 2.72 -16.39
N PHE A 139 -14.03 2.51 -15.19
CA PHE A 139 -14.15 1.23 -14.48
C PHE A 139 -14.53 1.40 -13.01
N THR A 140 -15.10 0.35 -12.45
CA THR A 140 -15.28 0.21 -11.01
C THR A 140 -14.39 -0.91 -10.49
N ALA A 141 -13.96 -0.78 -9.24
CA ALA A 141 -13.10 -1.76 -8.61
C ALA A 141 -13.62 -2.12 -7.23
N GLN A 142 -13.74 -3.40 -6.96
CA GLN A 142 -14.14 -3.92 -5.66
C GLN A 142 -13.05 -4.83 -5.11
N LYS A 143 -12.58 -4.54 -3.89
CA LYS A 143 -11.66 -5.46 -3.20
C LYS A 143 -12.41 -6.73 -2.84
N VAL A 144 -11.83 -7.88 -3.17
CA VAL A 144 -12.45 -9.20 -3.03
C VAL A 144 -11.51 -10.20 -2.34
N SER A 145 -12.07 -11.27 -1.84
CA SER A 145 -11.30 -12.43 -1.39
C SER A 145 -11.36 -13.52 -2.45
N ILE A 146 -10.24 -14.13 -2.76
CA ILE A 146 -10.10 -15.19 -3.74
C ILE A 146 -9.35 -16.38 -3.12
N SER A 147 -9.44 -17.54 -3.75
CA SER A 147 -8.79 -18.76 -3.26
C SER A 147 -7.27 -18.79 -3.46
N LEU A 148 -6.72 -18.01 -4.39
CA LEU A 148 -5.28 -17.92 -4.58
C LEU A 148 -4.62 -17.13 -3.45
N PRO A 149 -3.46 -17.55 -2.93
CA PRO A 149 -2.69 -16.75 -1.98
C PRO A 149 -2.33 -15.40 -2.59
N ASN A 150 -2.70 -14.32 -1.92
CA ASN A 150 -2.46 -12.95 -2.37
C ASN A 150 -2.38 -11.99 -1.18
N GLN A 151 -1.82 -10.79 -1.39
CA GLN A 151 -1.88 -9.70 -0.44
C GLN A 151 -3.15 -8.87 -0.62
N CYS A 152 -3.59 -8.70 -1.87
CA CYS A 152 -4.86 -8.07 -2.21
C CYS A 152 -5.35 -8.57 -3.56
N ALA A 153 -6.67 -8.62 -3.71
CA ALA A 153 -7.33 -8.94 -4.96
C ALA A 153 -8.46 -7.95 -5.22
N PHE A 154 -8.66 -7.63 -6.49
CA PHE A 154 -9.71 -6.75 -6.95
C PHE A 154 -10.48 -7.37 -8.10
N ARG A 155 -11.79 -7.21 -8.08
CA ARG A 155 -12.65 -7.40 -9.24
C ARG A 155 -12.76 -6.04 -9.93
N ILE A 156 -12.35 -5.98 -11.16
CA ILE A 156 -12.42 -4.80 -12.02
C ILE A 156 -13.57 -5.02 -13.01
N GLN A 157 -14.44 -4.03 -13.11
CA GLN A 157 -15.56 -4.05 -14.04
C GLN A 157 -15.51 -2.81 -14.91
N THR A 158 -15.45 -3.01 -16.21
CA THR A 158 -15.55 -1.98 -17.23
C THR A 158 -16.92 -2.06 -17.94
N ASN A 159 -17.17 -1.19 -18.88
CA ASN A 159 -18.38 -1.26 -19.72
C ASN A 159 -18.40 -2.49 -20.65
N GLN A 160 -17.26 -3.15 -20.87
CA GLN A 160 -17.10 -4.22 -21.85
C GLN A 160 -16.72 -5.57 -21.23
N SER A 161 -16.10 -5.57 -20.07
CA SER A 161 -15.54 -6.77 -19.47
C SER A 161 -15.49 -6.70 -17.93
N GLU A 162 -15.44 -7.87 -17.31
CA GLU A 162 -15.13 -8.06 -15.91
C GLU A 162 -13.93 -8.99 -15.80
N PHE A 163 -12.96 -8.64 -14.95
CA PHE A 163 -11.77 -9.46 -14.71
C PHE A 163 -11.22 -9.23 -13.31
N PHE A 164 -10.29 -10.10 -12.90
CA PHE A 164 -9.63 -10.01 -11.60
C PHE A 164 -8.18 -9.57 -11.73
N MET A 165 -7.73 -8.79 -10.77
CA MET A 165 -6.33 -8.44 -10.59
C MET A 165 -5.89 -8.76 -9.18
N ILE A 166 -4.67 -9.26 -9.04
CA ILE A 166 -4.01 -9.49 -7.74
C ILE A 166 -2.69 -8.74 -7.67
N ASP A 167 -2.14 -8.63 -6.47
CA ASP A 167 -0.81 -8.05 -6.34
C ASP A 167 0.22 -8.85 -7.17
N TYR A 168 1.09 -8.10 -7.85
CA TYR A 168 2.10 -8.65 -8.76
C TYR A 168 2.98 -9.73 -8.11
N ALA A 169 3.34 -9.56 -6.83
CA ALA A 169 4.19 -10.51 -6.12
C ALA A 169 3.54 -11.88 -5.91
N SER A 170 2.21 -11.96 -6.01
CA SER A 170 1.42 -13.20 -5.89
C SER A 170 1.02 -13.75 -7.25
N ALA A 171 0.99 -12.91 -8.30
CA ALA A 171 0.70 -13.32 -9.67
C ALA A 171 1.83 -14.19 -10.23
N GLY A 172 1.50 -15.14 -11.11
CA GLY A 172 2.48 -16.00 -11.78
C GLY A 172 3.31 -16.88 -10.84
N LYS A 173 2.97 -16.99 -9.59
CA LYS A 173 3.80 -17.58 -8.53
C LYS A 173 4.21 -19.02 -8.75
N THR A 174 3.48 -19.79 -9.54
CA THR A 174 3.81 -21.17 -9.83
C THR A 174 4.81 -21.34 -10.96
N TRP A 175 5.08 -20.31 -11.75
CA TRP A 175 5.95 -20.31 -12.94
C TRP A 175 5.61 -21.42 -13.94
N ARG A 176 4.33 -21.85 -13.96
CA ARG A 176 3.78 -22.79 -14.92
C ARG A 176 3.06 -22.06 -16.04
N ARG A 177 2.80 -22.73 -17.17
CA ARG A 177 2.04 -22.15 -18.30
C ARG A 177 0.63 -21.69 -17.94
N ASP A 178 0.06 -22.22 -16.87
CA ASP A 178 -1.25 -21.84 -16.33
C ASP A 178 -1.20 -20.60 -15.40
N SER A 179 -0.01 -20.06 -15.15
CA SER A 179 0.19 -18.90 -14.28
C SER A 179 0.89 -17.74 -14.99
N GLU A 180 0.65 -17.59 -16.27
CA GLU A 180 1.02 -16.38 -17.00
C GLU A 180 0.32 -15.17 -16.38
N MET A 181 0.97 -14.02 -16.45
CA MET A 181 0.45 -12.78 -15.85
C MET A 181 0.71 -11.58 -16.74
N GLU A 182 -0.15 -10.59 -16.63
CA GLU A 182 -0.08 -9.34 -17.36
C GLU A 182 -0.21 -8.16 -16.40
N VAL A 183 0.73 -7.23 -16.46
CA VAL A 183 0.76 -6.00 -15.64
C VAL A 183 0.35 -4.78 -16.47
N TRP A 184 0.84 -4.72 -17.69
CA TRP A 184 0.55 -3.65 -18.64
C TRP A 184 -0.58 -4.07 -19.59
N MET A 185 -1.59 -3.22 -19.72
CA MET A 185 -2.80 -3.46 -20.49
C MET A 185 -3.01 -2.33 -21.50
#